data_f989de2292d0b54cefea5ebdd0ecf1f5
#
_entry.id   f989de2292d0b54cefea5ebdd0ecf1f5
#
_cell.length_a   1.000
_cell.length_b   1.000
_cell.length_c   1.000
_cell.angle_alpha   90.00
_cell.angle_beta   90.00
_cell.angle_gamma   90.00
#
_symmetry.space_group_name_H-M   'P 1'
#
loop_
_entity.id
_entity.type
_entity.pdbx_description
1 polymer ?
#
loop_
_entity_poly.entity_id
_entity_poly.type
_entity_poly.pdbx_seq_one_letter_code
_entity_poly.pdbx_strand_id
1 'polypeptide(L)'
;MKERRFTNKKLIALMLPLAVDQLLNSFMGTVDTLVVSNLGSAAISAVSLVDSINILVVQAFFALASGGTVVCSHYLGCEKKERATNAARQLVFITFAMSLIIAIACHLFSSQILGVIFGQVEPAVMENAKKYFFFSAMSYPFIALYDDGACILRAQENSKLPMQISFIANGINVVLNLVFVWIFHFGVAGSSAATMIARAFAMIAVLYKLRSPNMKVQLRDYFS
;
A
#
# COMPACT_ATOMS: atom_id res chain seq x y z
N MET A 1 -11.32 7.40 -37.14
CA MET A 1 -11.07 7.28 -35.67
C MET A 1 -12.40 7.52 -34.96
N LYS A 2 -13.03 6.49 -34.39
CA LYS A 2 -14.21 6.66 -33.54
C LYS A 2 -13.73 7.24 -32.17
N GLU A 3 -14.03 8.50 -31.91
CA GLU A 3 -13.89 9.08 -30.58
C GLU A 3 -14.74 8.25 -29.60
N ARG A 4 -14.09 7.43 -28.78
CA ARG A 4 -14.74 6.81 -27.63
C ARG A 4 -14.93 7.92 -26.58
N ARG A 5 -16.00 8.69 -26.69
CA ARG A 5 -16.41 9.60 -25.63
C ARG A 5 -16.72 8.78 -24.39
N PHE A 6 -15.94 8.96 -23.33
CA PHE A 6 -16.27 8.39 -22.03
C PHE A 6 -17.59 9.00 -21.56
N THR A 7 -18.62 8.18 -21.43
CA THR A 7 -19.88 8.61 -20.87
C THR A 7 -19.66 8.97 -19.39
N ASN A 8 -20.28 10.06 -18.91
CA ASN A 8 -20.18 10.48 -17.50
C ASN A 8 -20.48 9.33 -16.52
N LYS A 9 -21.43 8.45 -16.86
CA LYS A 9 -21.75 7.24 -16.08
C LYS A 9 -20.55 6.28 -15.97
N LYS A 10 -19.77 6.11 -17.04
CA LYS A 10 -18.57 5.26 -17.03
C LYS A 10 -17.44 5.89 -16.24
N LEU A 11 -17.27 7.21 -16.32
CA LEU A 11 -16.32 7.97 -15.52
C LEU A 11 -16.63 7.84 -14.02
N ILE A 12 -17.86 8.07 -13.61
CA ILE A 12 -18.28 7.93 -12.20
C ILE A 12 -18.08 6.49 -11.73
N ALA A 13 -18.39 5.49 -12.54
CA ALA A 13 -18.22 4.08 -12.20
C ALA A 13 -16.73 3.68 -11.97
N LEU A 14 -15.79 4.41 -12.56
CA LEU A 14 -14.35 4.21 -12.35
C LEU A 14 -13.80 5.06 -11.18
N MET A 15 -14.27 6.30 -11.06
CA MET A 15 -13.77 7.25 -10.06
C MET A 15 -14.30 6.95 -8.66
N LEU A 16 -15.56 6.54 -8.52
CA LEU A 16 -16.16 6.27 -7.20
C LEU A 16 -15.44 5.15 -6.44
N PRO A 17 -15.18 3.96 -7.04
CA PRO A 17 -14.41 2.92 -6.37
C PRO A 17 -12.98 3.35 -6.02
N LEU A 18 -12.34 4.19 -6.87
CA LEU A 18 -11.02 4.73 -6.59
C LEU A 18 -11.03 5.66 -5.38
N ALA A 19 -12.01 6.57 -5.29
CA ALA A 19 -12.16 7.45 -4.15
C ALA A 19 -12.39 6.68 -2.85
N VAL A 20 -13.25 5.64 -2.90
CA VAL A 20 -13.49 4.76 -1.75
C VAL A 20 -12.21 4.01 -1.35
N ASP A 21 -11.46 3.49 -2.32
CA ASP A 21 -10.19 2.81 -2.07
C ASP A 21 -9.16 3.73 -1.37
N GLN A 22 -9.03 4.99 -1.81
CA GLN A 22 -8.16 5.98 -1.18
C GLN A 22 -8.63 6.35 0.25
N LEU A 23 -9.92 6.47 0.48
CA LEU A 23 -10.47 6.67 1.80
C LEU A 23 -10.18 5.49 2.73
N LEU A 24 -10.35 4.26 2.25
CA LEU A 24 -10.05 3.05 3.01
C LEU A 24 -8.56 2.97 3.39
N ASN A 25 -7.66 3.31 2.48
CA ASN A 25 -6.22 3.35 2.77
C ASN A 25 -5.87 4.42 3.82
N SER A 26 -6.50 5.59 3.77
CA SER A 26 -6.34 6.64 4.78
C SER A 26 -6.90 6.21 6.14
N PHE A 27 -7.97 5.41 6.15
CA PHE A 27 -8.61 4.94 7.38
C PHE A 27 -7.73 3.99 8.18
N MET A 28 -6.85 3.22 7.52
CA MET A 28 -5.96 2.27 8.17
C MET A 28 -5.05 2.94 9.21
N GLY A 29 -4.39 4.06 8.86
CA GLY A 29 -3.58 4.82 9.82
C GLY A 29 -4.38 5.42 10.96
N THR A 30 -5.62 5.87 10.69
CA THR A 30 -6.52 6.38 11.74
C THR A 30 -6.90 5.28 12.74
N VAL A 31 -7.18 4.08 12.26
CA VAL A 31 -7.48 2.91 13.12
C VAL A 31 -6.28 2.56 13.99
N ASP A 32 -5.08 2.52 13.42
CA ASP A 32 -3.84 2.26 14.18
C ASP A 32 -3.71 3.26 15.34
N THR A 33 -3.87 4.55 15.08
CA THR A 33 -3.82 5.62 16.11
C THR A 33 -4.91 5.44 17.17
N LEU A 34 -6.14 5.14 16.78
CA LEU A 34 -7.25 4.92 17.71
C LEU A 34 -7.03 3.72 18.62
N VAL A 35 -6.52 2.62 18.07
CA VAL A 35 -6.28 1.41 18.85
C VAL A 35 -5.15 1.61 19.86
N VAL A 36 -4.08 2.33 19.49
CA VAL A 36 -2.97 2.60 20.40
C VAL A 36 -3.24 3.74 21.37
N SER A 37 -4.34 4.49 21.23
CA SER A 37 -4.69 5.60 22.12
C SER A 37 -4.79 5.19 23.60
N ASN A 38 -5.19 3.95 23.87
CA ASN A 38 -5.26 3.39 25.22
C ASN A 38 -3.90 3.05 25.83
N LEU A 39 -2.80 3.08 25.05
CA LEU A 39 -1.44 2.81 25.52
C LEU A 39 -0.75 4.06 26.06
N GLY A 40 -1.42 5.22 26.01
CA GLY A 40 -0.92 6.50 26.51
C GLY A 40 -0.39 7.44 25.43
N SER A 41 -0.09 8.67 25.83
CA SER A 41 0.31 9.77 24.93
C SER A 41 1.60 9.49 24.15
N ALA A 42 2.56 8.83 24.78
CA ALA A 42 3.82 8.47 24.13
C ALA A 42 3.62 7.50 22.94
N ALA A 43 2.66 6.57 23.06
CA ALA A 43 2.32 5.66 21.98
C ALA A 43 1.64 6.38 20.79
N ILE A 44 0.68 7.27 21.09
CA ILE A 44 0.00 8.08 20.05
C ILE A 44 1.02 8.96 19.33
N SER A 45 1.89 9.65 20.06
CA SER A 45 2.92 10.51 19.47
C SER A 45 3.85 9.71 18.57
N ALA A 46 4.31 8.54 19.03
CA ALA A 46 5.19 7.66 18.28
C ALA A 46 4.56 7.20 16.94
N VAL A 47 3.31 6.73 16.98
CA VAL A 47 2.57 6.29 15.78
C VAL A 47 2.39 7.46 14.82
N SER A 48 1.92 8.62 15.29
CA SER A 48 1.69 9.81 14.45
C SER A 48 2.98 10.31 13.78
N LEU A 49 4.11 10.28 14.48
CA LEU A 49 5.40 10.64 13.92
C LEU A 49 5.83 9.69 12.80
N VAL A 50 5.76 8.39 13.05
CA VAL A 50 6.14 7.38 12.05
C VAL A 50 5.17 7.39 10.86
N ASP A 51 3.87 7.61 11.09
CA ASP A 51 2.89 7.70 10.01
C ASP A 51 3.15 8.88 9.08
N SER A 52 3.74 9.96 9.56
CA SER A 52 4.18 11.06 8.70
C SER A 52 5.23 10.60 7.68
N ILE A 53 6.16 9.74 8.09
CA ILE A 53 7.14 9.12 7.18
C ILE A 53 6.44 8.11 6.25
N ASN A 54 5.58 7.25 6.81
CA ASN A 54 4.85 6.24 6.05
C ASN A 54 4.05 6.87 4.90
N ILE A 55 3.33 7.97 5.17
CA ILE A 55 2.55 8.69 4.16
C ILE A 55 3.45 9.13 3.00
N LEU A 56 4.61 9.74 3.26
CA LEU A 56 5.53 10.18 2.22
C LEU A 56 6.03 9.01 1.37
N VAL A 57 6.44 7.91 2.00
CA VAL A 57 6.96 6.72 1.30
C VAL A 57 5.86 6.06 0.46
N VAL A 58 4.67 5.87 1.04
CA VAL A 58 3.51 5.27 0.34
C VAL A 58 3.08 6.14 -0.84
N GLN A 59 3.03 7.47 -0.69
CA GLN A 59 2.69 8.38 -1.79
C GLN A 59 3.72 8.34 -2.91
N ALA A 60 5.01 8.15 -2.60
CA ALA A 60 6.04 7.97 -3.62
C ALA A 60 5.82 6.67 -4.42
N PHE A 61 5.49 5.55 -3.77
CA PHE A 61 5.14 4.30 -4.47
C PHE A 61 3.87 4.44 -5.29
N PHE A 62 2.84 5.08 -4.76
CA PHE A 62 1.60 5.33 -5.49
C PHE A 62 1.83 6.22 -6.73
N ALA A 63 2.69 7.23 -6.64
CA ALA A 63 3.05 8.07 -7.79
C ALA A 63 3.77 7.26 -8.88
N LEU A 64 4.70 6.37 -8.49
CA LEU A 64 5.40 5.48 -9.41
C LEU A 64 4.42 4.51 -10.09
N ALA A 65 3.56 3.85 -9.31
CA ALA A 65 2.51 2.96 -9.80
C ALA A 65 1.54 3.67 -10.77
N SER A 66 1.14 4.91 -10.44
CA SER A 66 0.28 5.74 -11.29
C SER A 66 0.94 6.08 -12.62
N GLY A 67 2.25 6.42 -12.61
CA GLY A 67 3.02 6.63 -13.83
C GLY A 67 3.06 5.40 -14.74
N GLY A 68 3.32 4.23 -14.15
CA GLY A 68 3.27 2.94 -14.86
C GLY A 68 1.89 2.61 -15.42
N THR A 69 0.82 2.99 -14.70
CA THR A 69 -0.56 2.83 -15.16
C THR A 69 -0.83 3.58 -16.45
N VAL A 70 -0.31 4.80 -16.58
CA VAL A 70 -0.47 5.60 -17.82
C VAL A 70 0.13 4.87 -19.00
N VAL A 71 1.34 4.31 -18.85
CA VAL A 71 2.01 3.52 -19.91
C VAL A 71 1.23 2.28 -20.26
N CYS A 72 0.76 1.51 -19.27
CA CYS A 72 -0.07 0.32 -19.48
C CYS A 72 -1.38 0.66 -20.19
N SER A 73 -2.07 1.73 -19.76
CA SER A 73 -3.34 2.18 -20.36
C SER A 73 -3.15 2.62 -21.81
N HIS A 74 -2.05 3.30 -22.12
CA HIS A 74 -1.71 3.70 -23.49
C HIS A 74 -1.55 2.48 -24.40
N TYR A 75 -0.75 1.47 -24.00
CA TYR A 75 -0.59 0.25 -24.78
C TYR A 75 -1.89 -0.55 -24.92
N LEU A 76 -2.71 -0.60 -23.87
CA LEU A 76 -4.05 -1.24 -23.95
C LEU A 76 -4.98 -0.50 -24.90
N GLY A 77 -4.93 0.84 -24.93
CA GLY A 77 -5.70 1.66 -25.86
C GLY A 77 -5.29 1.46 -27.32
N CYS A 78 -4.01 1.14 -27.56
CA CYS A 78 -3.46 0.77 -28.88
C CYS A 78 -3.63 -0.72 -29.23
N GLU A 79 -4.36 -1.50 -28.43
CA GLU A 79 -4.56 -2.95 -28.58
C GLU A 79 -3.27 -3.80 -28.54
N LYS A 80 -2.16 -3.24 -28.04
CA LYS A 80 -0.84 -3.88 -27.93
C LYS A 80 -0.70 -4.58 -26.54
N LYS A 81 -1.45 -5.66 -26.32
CA LYS A 81 -1.55 -6.37 -25.04
C LYS A 81 -0.20 -6.88 -24.52
N GLU A 82 0.66 -7.41 -25.41
CA GLU A 82 2.00 -7.89 -25.02
C GLU A 82 2.87 -6.76 -24.45
N ARG A 83 2.87 -5.59 -25.12
CA ARG A 83 3.62 -4.42 -24.63
C ARG A 83 3.08 -3.90 -23.33
N ALA A 84 1.75 -3.91 -23.14
CA ALA A 84 1.12 -3.57 -21.87
C ALA A 84 1.54 -4.54 -20.74
N THR A 85 1.58 -5.84 -21.03
CA THR A 85 2.03 -6.86 -20.09
C THR A 85 3.50 -6.70 -19.74
N ASN A 86 4.37 -6.43 -20.70
CA ASN A 86 5.79 -6.20 -20.44
C ASN A 86 6.03 -4.92 -19.64
N ALA A 87 5.30 -3.84 -19.94
CA ALA A 87 5.35 -2.61 -19.15
C ALA A 87 4.90 -2.85 -17.69
N ALA A 88 3.83 -3.62 -17.48
CA ALA A 88 3.35 -3.99 -16.15
C ALA A 88 4.38 -4.83 -15.37
N ARG A 89 5.05 -5.78 -16.03
CA ARG A 89 6.12 -6.59 -15.42
C ARG A 89 7.31 -5.73 -15.00
N GLN A 90 7.76 -4.83 -15.89
CA GLN A 90 8.86 -3.90 -15.58
C GLN A 90 8.49 -2.98 -14.42
N LEU A 91 7.28 -2.45 -14.38
CA LEU A 91 6.80 -1.64 -13.27
C LEU A 91 6.92 -2.39 -11.94
N VAL A 92 6.31 -3.57 -11.85
CA VAL A 92 6.30 -4.40 -10.64
C VAL A 92 7.73 -4.77 -10.19
N PHE A 93 8.63 -5.09 -11.15
CA PHE A 93 10.02 -5.39 -10.83
C PHE A 93 10.78 -4.18 -10.27
N ILE A 94 10.67 -3.03 -10.93
CA ILE A 94 11.34 -1.79 -10.51
C ILE A 94 10.81 -1.34 -9.14
N THR A 95 9.50 -1.34 -8.96
CA THR A 95 8.87 -0.93 -7.70
C THR A 95 9.25 -1.87 -6.56
N PHE A 96 9.28 -3.19 -6.81
CA PHE A 96 9.73 -4.16 -5.83
C PHE A 96 11.19 -3.93 -5.42
N ALA A 97 12.09 -3.76 -6.38
CA ALA A 97 13.50 -3.52 -6.10
C ALA A 97 13.69 -2.21 -5.31
N MET A 98 13.03 -1.13 -5.72
CA MET A 98 13.08 0.16 -5.01
C MET A 98 12.51 0.06 -3.60
N SER A 99 11.33 -0.57 -3.43
CA SER A 99 10.71 -0.72 -2.12
C SER A 99 11.56 -1.57 -1.17
N LEU A 100 12.22 -2.59 -1.69
CA LEU A 100 13.14 -3.42 -0.91
C LEU A 100 14.38 -2.62 -0.46
N ILE A 101 14.97 -1.83 -1.36
CA ILE A 101 16.11 -0.96 -1.03
C ILE A 101 15.70 0.05 0.05
N ILE A 102 14.54 0.69 -0.11
CA ILE A 102 14.02 1.67 0.87
C ILE A 102 13.75 0.97 2.21
N ALA A 103 13.13 -0.22 2.22
CA ALA A 103 12.87 -0.97 3.43
C ALA A 103 14.16 -1.33 4.18
N ILE A 104 15.18 -1.81 3.46
CA ILE A 104 16.50 -2.12 4.03
C ILE A 104 17.17 -0.86 4.59
N ALA A 105 17.16 0.24 3.82
CA ALA A 105 17.73 1.51 4.26
C ALA A 105 17.02 2.03 5.52
N CYS A 106 15.68 1.99 5.56
CA CYS A 106 14.90 2.38 6.73
C CYS A 106 15.20 1.49 7.95
N HIS A 107 15.49 0.21 7.73
CA HIS A 107 15.86 -0.73 8.81
C HIS A 107 17.26 -0.44 9.37
N LEU A 108 18.25 -0.29 8.49
CA LEU A 108 19.64 -0.05 8.87
C LEU A 108 19.81 1.33 9.53
N PHE A 109 19.12 2.33 9.05
CA PHE A 109 19.24 3.73 9.49
C PHE A 109 18.06 4.21 10.33
N SER A 110 17.24 3.31 10.88
CA SER A 110 16.02 3.68 11.64
C SER A 110 16.27 4.70 12.74
N SER A 111 17.32 4.52 13.55
CA SER A 111 17.66 5.43 14.64
C SER A 111 18.11 6.79 14.14
N GLN A 112 18.88 6.84 13.05
CA GLN A 112 19.36 8.08 12.43
C GLN A 112 18.20 8.84 11.79
N ILE A 113 17.35 8.12 11.01
CA ILE A 113 16.18 8.71 10.34
C ILE A 113 15.24 9.33 11.37
N LEU A 114 14.86 8.58 12.41
CA LEU A 114 13.97 9.08 13.45
C LEU A 114 14.62 10.22 14.24
N GLY A 115 15.92 10.12 14.54
CA GLY A 115 16.66 11.16 15.27
C GLY A 115 16.82 12.46 14.48
N VAL A 116 17.08 12.39 13.17
CA VAL A 116 17.25 13.57 12.30
C VAL A 116 15.90 14.25 12.02
N ILE A 117 14.84 13.45 11.79
CA ILE A 117 13.52 14.01 11.43
C ILE A 117 12.80 14.58 12.65
N PHE A 118 12.87 13.90 13.79
CA PHE A 118 12.08 14.27 14.97
C PHE A 118 12.91 14.91 16.08
N GLY A 119 14.24 14.96 15.95
CA GLY A 119 15.11 15.59 16.93
C GLY A 119 15.08 14.92 18.30
N GLN A 120 15.14 15.74 19.38
CA GLN A 120 15.07 15.26 20.76
C GLN A 120 13.62 15.12 21.19
N VAL A 121 13.07 13.91 21.05
CA VAL A 121 11.78 13.52 21.62
C VAL A 121 11.98 12.74 22.91
N GLU A 122 10.94 12.65 23.72
CA GLU A 122 10.95 11.88 24.97
C GLU A 122 11.40 10.42 24.70
N PRO A 123 12.26 9.83 25.54
CA PRO A 123 12.78 8.47 25.33
C PRO A 123 11.71 7.41 25.10
N ALA A 124 10.58 7.51 25.80
CA ALA A 124 9.45 6.60 25.66
C ALA A 124 8.81 6.70 24.27
N VAL A 125 8.72 7.91 23.68
CA VAL A 125 8.22 8.14 22.33
C VAL A 125 9.16 7.52 21.30
N MET A 126 10.47 7.75 21.44
CA MET A 126 11.49 7.22 20.54
C MET A 126 11.52 5.69 20.54
N GLU A 127 11.40 5.05 21.70
CA GLU A 127 11.36 3.59 21.80
C GLU A 127 10.14 3.01 21.09
N ASN A 128 8.96 3.59 21.33
CA ASN A 128 7.72 3.17 20.65
C ASN A 128 7.79 3.44 19.15
N ALA A 129 8.35 4.57 18.72
CA ALA A 129 8.53 4.91 17.32
C ALA A 129 9.43 3.89 16.60
N LYS A 130 10.53 3.45 17.21
CA LYS A 130 11.41 2.42 16.65
C LYS A 130 10.68 1.08 16.46
N LYS A 131 9.90 0.66 17.47
CA LYS A 131 9.13 -0.58 17.42
C LYS A 131 8.07 -0.55 16.31
N TYR A 132 7.35 0.56 16.19
CA TYR A 132 6.34 0.75 15.17
C TYR A 132 6.96 0.84 13.77
N PHE A 133 8.04 1.61 13.62
CA PHE A 133 8.74 1.83 12.36
C PHE A 133 9.36 0.55 11.79
N PHE A 134 9.80 -0.37 12.65
CA PHE A 134 10.36 -1.66 12.25
C PHE A 134 9.38 -2.45 11.35
N PHE A 135 8.16 -2.71 11.83
CA PHE A 135 7.17 -3.45 11.05
C PHE A 135 6.59 -2.61 9.90
N SER A 136 6.48 -1.30 10.08
CA SER A 136 6.06 -0.39 9.01
C SER A 136 7.01 -0.45 7.83
N ALA A 137 8.32 -0.35 8.05
CA ALA A 137 9.34 -0.44 7.00
C ALA A 137 9.34 -1.81 6.31
N MET A 138 9.18 -2.91 7.07
CA MET A 138 9.01 -4.25 6.48
C MET A 138 7.78 -4.36 5.58
N SER A 139 6.76 -3.54 5.80
CA SER A 139 5.53 -3.58 5.01
C SER A 139 5.65 -2.83 3.66
N TYR A 140 6.69 -2.03 3.43
CA TYR A 140 6.83 -1.22 2.21
C TYR A 140 6.79 -2.02 0.91
N PRO A 141 7.48 -3.17 0.77
CA PRO A 141 7.34 -3.99 -0.44
C PRO A 141 5.92 -4.49 -0.68
N PHE A 142 5.18 -4.77 0.39
CA PHE A 142 3.81 -5.26 0.27
C PHE A 142 2.86 -4.19 -0.23
N ILE A 143 2.91 -2.97 0.33
CA ILE A 143 2.06 -1.87 -0.11
C ILE A 143 2.44 -1.41 -1.53
N ALA A 144 3.72 -1.34 -1.84
CA ALA A 144 4.21 -0.96 -3.17
C ALA A 144 3.70 -1.91 -4.27
N LEU A 145 3.81 -3.22 -4.04
CA LEU A 145 3.29 -4.23 -4.98
C LEU A 145 1.76 -4.25 -5.04
N TYR A 146 1.07 -3.95 -3.93
CA TYR A 146 -0.38 -3.77 -3.95
C TYR A 146 -0.77 -2.57 -4.83
N ASP A 147 -0.10 -1.43 -4.67
CA ASP A 147 -0.37 -0.21 -5.45
C ASP A 147 -0.16 -0.46 -6.95
N ASP A 148 0.93 -1.12 -7.34
CA ASP A 148 1.18 -1.50 -8.73
C ASP A 148 0.06 -2.40 -9.28
N GLY A 149 -0.28 -3.44 -8.54
CA GLY A 149 -1.33 -4.36 -8.95
C GLY A 149 -2.71 -3.69 -9.04
N ALA A 150 -3.05 -2.82 -8.09
CA ALA A 150 -4.28 -2.04 -8.11
C ALA A 150 -4.30 -1.07 -9.31
N CYS A 151 -3.18 -0.42 -9.61
CA CYS A 151 -3.01 0.45 -10.76
C CYS A 151 -3.14 -0.32 -12.09
N ILE A 152 -2.53 -1.50 -12.22
CA ILE A 152 -2.67 -2.36 -13.41
C ILE A 152 -4.12 -2.81 -13.60
N LEU A 153 -4.86 -3.13 -12.52
CA LEU A 153 -6.29 -3.45 -12.59
C LEU A 153 -7.12 -2.24 -13.04
N ARG A 154 -6.82 -1.04 -12.55
CA ARG A 154 -7.47 0.21 -12.97
C ARG A 154 -7.20 0.52 -14.45
N ALA A 155 -5.98 0.26 -14.95
CA ALA A 155 -5.65 0.39 -16.38
C ALA A 155 -6.51 -0.52 -17.25
N GLN A 156 -6.99 -1.64 -16.71
CA GLN A 156 -7.91 -2.57 -17.37
C GLN A 156 -9.40 -2.22 -17.18
N GLU A 157 -9.69 -1.01 -16.70
CA GLU A 157 -11.04 -0.52 -16.39
C GLU A 157 -11.73 -1.27 -15.21
N ASN A 158 -10.95 -1.94 -14.36
CA ASN A 158 -11.46 -2.66 -13.19
C ASN A 158 -11.04 -1.97 -11.89
N SER A 159 -11.78 -0.94 -11.48
CA SER A 159 -11.55 -0.23 -10.22
C SER A 159 -12.27 -0.86 -9.02
N LYS A 160 -13.25 -1.73 -9.26
CA LYS A 160 -14.04 -2.37 -8.19
C LYS A 160 -13.23 -3.40 -7.41
N LEU A 161 -12.38 -4.14 -8.10
CA LEU A 161 -11.62 -5.22 -7.49
C LEU A 161 -10.57 -4.71 -6.46
N PRO A 162 -9.73 -3.69 -6.76
CA PRO A 162 -8.86 -3.09 -5.75
C PRO A 162 -9.63 -2.59 -4.53
N MET A 163 -10.75 -1.87 -4.75
CA MET A 163 -11.60 -1.39 -3.64
C MET A 163 -12.10 -2.53 -2.74
N GLN A 164 -12.55 -3.65 -3.33
CA GLN A 164 -12.99 -4.81 -2.54
C GLN A 164 -11.85 -5.44 -1.74
N ILE A 165 -10.66 -5.54 -2.34
CA ILE A 165 -9.47 -6.05 -1.65
C ILE A 165 -9.06 -5.12 -0.50
N SER A 166 -9.05 -3.80 -0.72
CA SER A 166 -8.80 -2.82 0.35
C SER A 166 -9.82 -2.93 1.48
N PHE A 167 -11.10 -3.09 1.16
CA PHE A 167 -12.13 -3.23 2.17
C PHE A 167 -11.89 -4.46 3.08
N ILE A 168 -11.56 -5.59 2.47
CA ILE A 168 -11.24 -6.82 3.23
C ILE A 168 -9.94 -6.64 4.04
N ALA A 169 -8.91 -6.04 3.43
CA ALA A 169 -7.64 -5.80 4.10
C ALA A 169 -7.79 -4.86 5.31
N ASN A 170 -8.61 -3.81 5.20
CA ASN A 170 -8.96 -2.94 6.33
C ASN A 170 -9.71 -3.71 7.42
N GLY A 171 -10.64 -4.58 7.07
CA GLY A 171 -11.32 -5.45 8.04
C GLY A 171 -10.34 -6.36 8.79
N ILE A 172 -9.39 -6.98 8.07
CA ILE A 172 -8.31 -7.78 8.66
C ILE A 172 -7.44 -6.92 9.58
N ASN A 173 -7.05 -5.71 9.15
CA ASN A 173 -6.27 -4.78 9.94
C ASN A 173 -6.96 -4.45 11.27
N VAL A 174 -8.25 -4.06 11.25
CA VAL A 174 -9.02 -3.74 12.45
C VAL A 174 -9.05 -4.92 13.42
N VAL A 175 -9.39 -6.11 12.93
CA VAL A 175 -9.48 -7.32 13.78
C VAL A 175 -8.12 -7.66 14.38
N LEU A 176 -7.05 -7.67 13.58
CA LEU A 176 -5.71 -7.98 14.05
C LEU A 176 -5.18 -6.91 15.02
N ASN A 177 -5.49 -5.64 14.79
CA ASN A 177 -5.16 -4.57 15.73
C ASN A 177 -5.77 -4.82 17.12
N LEU A 178 -7.06 -5.11 17.15
CA LEU A 178 -7.75 -5.42 18.42
C LEU A 178 -7.13 -6.65 19.12
N VAL A 179 -6.86 -7.70 18.35
CA VAL A 179 -6.27 -8.93 18.91
C VAL A 179 -4.84 -8.70 19.42
N PHE A 180 -3.97 -8.06 18.62
CA PHE A 180 -2.56 -7.91 18.98
C PHE A 180 -2.33 -6.87 20.07
N VAL A 181 -3.10 -5.78 20.07
CA VAL A 181 -2.92 -4.70 21.04
C VAL A 181 -3.66 -5.00 22.35
N TRP A 182 -4.91 -5.50 22.28
CA TRP A 182 -5.77 -5.64 23.47
C TRP A 182 -5.73 -7.05 24.09
N ILE A 183 -5.62 -8.10 23.26
CA ILE A 183 -5.59 -9.47 23.78
C ILE A 183 -4.16 -9.92 24.08
N PHE A 184 -3.24 -9.74 23.12
CA PHE A 184 -1.84 -10.15 23.29
C PHE A 184 -0.95 -9.09 23.93
N HIS A 185 -1.43 -7.87 24.11
CA HIS A 185 -0.69 -6.76 24.74
C HIS A 185 0.67 -6.45 24.06
N PHE A 186 0.77 -6.62 22.72
CA PHE A 186 2.00 -6.32 21.98
C PHE A 186 2.29 -4.83 21.81
N GLY A 187 1.40 -3.97 22.34
CA GLY A 187 1.56 -2.52 22.28
C GLY A 187 1.58 -1.97 20.85
N VAL A 188 2.39 -0.94 20.61
CA VAL A 188 2.51 -0.31 19.27
C VAL A 188 3.08 -1.25 18.20
N ALA A 189 3.92 -2.22 18.60
CA ALA A 189 4.45 -3.23 17.68
C ALA A 189 3.33 -4.15 17.16
N GLY A 190 2.32 -4.45 17.96
CA GLY A 190 1.15 -5.20 17.55
C GLY A 190 0.35 -4.49 16.48
N SER A 191 0.15 -3.18 16.62
CA SER A 191 -0.57 -2.37 15.63
C SER A 191 0.14 -2.36 14.26
N SER A 192 1.44 -2.06 14.25
CA SER A 192 2.22 -2.08 12.99
C SER A 192 2.33 -3.46 12.37
N ALA A 193 2.40 -4.54 13.17
CA ALA A 193 2.38 -5.91 12.66
C ALA A 193 1.02 -6.26 12.03
N ALA A 194 -0.09 -5.82 12.61
CA ALA A 194 -1.42 -5.98 12.04
C ALA A 194 -1.53 -5.31 10.66
N THR A 195 -1.03 -4.08 10.54
CA THR A 195 -0.97 -3.34 9.29
C THR A 195 -0.09 -4.03 8.25
N MET A 196 1.07 -4.57 8.65
CA MET A 196 1.95 -5.34 7.77
C MET A 196 1.24 -6.59 7.21
N ILE A 197 0.54 -7.36 8.05
CA ILE A 197 -0.20 -8.55 7.63
C ILE A 197 -1.34 -8.19 6.69
N ALA A 198 -2.09 -7.13 6.97
CA ALA A 198 -3.17 -6.65 6.10
C ALA A 198 -2.65 -6.23 4.72
N ARG A 199 -1.50 -5.53 4.65
CA ARG A 199 -0.84 -5.16 3.40
C ARG A 199 -0.31 -6.37 2.64
N ALA A 200 0.26 -7.36 3.33
CA ALA A 200 0.68 -8.63 2.73
C ALA A 200 -0.50 -9.38 2.11
N PHE A 201 -1.63 -9.45 2.81
CA PHE A 201 -2.87 -10.02 2.27
C PHE A 201 -3.34 -9.28 1.02
N ALA A 202 -3.39 -7.94 1.05
CA ALA A 202 -3.83 -7.14 -0.08
C ALA A 202 -2.93 -7.35 -1.32
N MET A 203 -1.60 -7.39 -1.13
CA MET A 203 -0.63 -7.72 -2.17
C MET A 203 -0.90 -9.09 -2.79
N ILE A 204 -1.00 -10.13 -1.95
CA ILE A 204 -1.23 -11.51 -2.42
C ILE A 204 -2.54 -11.59 -3.19
N ALA A 205 -3.61 -10.99 -2.68
CA ALA A 205 -4.93 -11.00 -3.31
C ALA A 205 -4.91 -10.33 -4.69
N VAL A 206 -4.27 -9.15 -4.82
CA VAL A 206 -4.20 -8.42 -6.09
C VAL A 206 -3.34 -9.15 -7.12
N LEU A 207 -2.18 -9.67 -6.71
CA LEU A 207 -1.27 -10.41 -7.60
C LEU A 207 -1.88 -11.74 -8.05
N TYR A 208 -2.58 -12.44 -7.16
CA TYR A 208 -3.32 -13.65 -7.51
C TYR A 208 -4.39 -13.38 -8.56
N LYS A 209 -5.12 -12.28 -8.44
CA LYS A 209 -6.14 -11.89 -9.43
C LYS A 209 -5.52 -11.51 -10.78
N LEU A 210 -4.35 -10.88 -10.81
CA LEU A 210 -3.63 -10.55 -12.05
C LEU A 210 -3.05 -11.78 -12.77
N ARG A 211 -2.98 -12.95 -12.11
CA ARG A 211 -2.64 -14.22 -12.77
C ARG A 211 -3.81 -14.89 -13.49
N SER A 212 -5.04 -14.42 -13.26
CA SER A 212 -6.22 -15.01 -13.87
C SER A 212 -6.20 -14.87 -15.40
N PRO A 213 -6.58 -15.94 -16.16
CA PRO A 213 -6.61 -15.91 -17.62
C PRO A 213 -7.62 -14.90 -18.20
N ASN A 214 -8.57 -14.45 -17.40
CA ASN A 214 -9.60 -13.49 -17.82
C ASN A 214 -9.11 -12.03 -17.84
N MET A 215 -7.87 -11.76 -17.44
CA MET A 215 -7.30 -10.41 -17.41
C MET A 215 -6.66 -10.07 -18.77
N LYS A 216 -6.81 -8.80 -19.19
CA LYS A 216 -6.20 -8.29 -20.44
C LYS A 216 -4.68 -8.20 -20.32
N VAL A 217 -4.17 -7.84 -19.13
CA VAL A 217 -2.76 -7.84 -18.75
C VAL A 217 -2.58 -8.93 -17.68
N GLN A 218 -1.72 -9.90 -17.96
CA GLN A 218 -1.49 -11.05 -17.09
C GLN A 218 -0.03 -11.04 -16.58
N LEU A 219 0.14 -11.27 -15.29
CA LEU A 219 1.47 -11.45 -14.68
C LEU A 219 1.83 -12.94 -14.54
N ARG A 220 1.43 -13.78 -15.53
CA ARG A 220 1.54 -15.24 -15.42
C ARG A 220 2.96 -15.77 -15.61
N ASP A 221 3.77 -15.13 -16.45
CA ASP A 221 5.09 -15.64 -16.84
C ASP A 221 6.19 -14.66 -16.42
N TYR A 222 6.43 -14.59 -15.10
CA TYR A 222 7.47 -13.71 -14.55
C TYR A 222 8.89 -14.22 -14.80
N PHE A 223 9.06 -15.53 -15.15
CA PHE A 223 10.34 -16.21 -15.27
C PHE A 223 10.49 -17.05 -16.57
N SER A 224 9.84 -16.67 -17.67
CA SER A 224 10.13 -17.27 -18.97
C SER A 224 10.89 -16.31 -19.87
#